data_e7a98deb4ec34a9d968cb118fc768a12
#
_entry.id   e7a98deb4ec34a9d968cb118fc768a12
#
_cell.length_a   1.000
_cell.length_b   1.000
_cell.length_c   1.000
_cell.angle_alpha   90.00
_cell.angle_beta   90.00
_cell.angle_gamma   90.00
#
_symmetry.space_group_name_H-M   'P 1'
#
loop_
_entity.id
_entity.type
_entity.pdbx_description
1 polymer ?
#
loop_
_entity_poly.entity_id
_entity_poly.type
_entity_poly.pdbx_seq_one_letter_code
_entity_poly.pdbx_strand_id
1 'polypeptide(L)'
;LIEQGGYPPLAFGFSQGYFYIKANSDRKWLTDKTDRCNVNPDKAEIMKPVTSTYKASTIAYKMPFDSFPKDCWITFRVDIDWTLYGKEKETILKPGLLDVIMSYQQAGKEVKKHIVNKEEILIGRNDEEGYYFKFGIYRVGNSTIPVLYNLAGYEEHEKSSGK
;
A
#
# COMPACT_ATOMS: atom_id res chain seq x y z
N LEU A 1 -5.52 -2.00 -1.09
CA LEU A 1 -4.87 -0.78 -1.59
C LEU A 1 -5.34 0.39 -0.75
N ILE A 2 -4.45 1.02 -0.01
CA ILE A 2 -4.73 2.26 0.74
C ILE A 2 -4.25 3.38 -0.16
N GLU A 3 -5.16 4.22 -0.58
CA GLU A 3 -4.91 5.22 -1.63
C GLU A 3 -5.34 6.61 -1.18
N GLN A 4 -4.61 7.57 -1.63
CA GLN A 4 -4.95 8.97 -1.67
C GLN A 4 -4.72 9.40 -3.12
N GLY A 5 -5.32 10.48 -3.61
CA GLY A 5 -5.12 10.89 -5.00
C GLY A 5 -3.67 10.76 -5.47
N GLY A 6 -3.37 9.86 -6.39
CA GLY A 6 -2.04 9.51 -6.86
C GLY A 6 -1.62 8.06 -6.55
N TYR A 7 -0.33 7.80 -6.31
CA TYR A 7 0.15 6.46 -5.97
C TYR A 7 -0.32 6.05 -4.58
N PRO A 8 -0.85 4.82 -4.41
CA PRO A 8 -1.26 4.34 -3.10
C PRO A 8 -0.06 4.30 -2.15
N PRO A 9 -0.19 4.83 -0.92
CA PRO A 9 0.86 4.72 0.08
C PRO A 9 1.18 3.28 0.44
N LEU A 10 0.16 2.42 0.45
CA LEU A 10 0.32 0.99 0.64
C LEU A 10 -0.47 0.22 -0.42
N ALA A 11 0.19 -0.72 -1.06
CA ALA A 11 -0.41 -1.58 -2.07
C ALA A 11 -0.05 -3.04 -1.87
N PHE A 12 -1.04 -3.91 -1.99
CA PHE A 12 -0.89 -5.35 -2.10
C PHE A 12 -1.14 -5.74 -3.55
N GLY A 13 -0.27 -6.54 -4.13
CA GLY A 13 -0.38 -6.84 -5.53
C GLY A 13 0.36 -8.08 -6.00
N PHE A 14 0.13 -8.43 -7.25
CA PHE A 14 0.82 -9.51 -7.94
C PHE A 14 1.53 -8.95 -9.16
N SER A 15 2.81 -9.26 -9.30
CA SER A 15 3.60 -8.89 -10.47
C SER A 15 4.77 -9.83 -10.65
N GLN A 16 5.09 -10.15 -11.91
CA GLN A 16 6.27 -10.96 -12.27
C GLN A 16 6.38 -12.28 -11.49
N GLY A 17 5.26 -12.97 -11.25
CA GLY A 17 5.25 -14.23 -10.54
C GLY A 17 5.37 -14.13 -9.00
N TYR A 18 5.17 -12.95 -8.44
CA TYR A 18 5.23 -12.72 -6.99
C TYR A 18 4.00 -11.99 -6.47
N PHE A 19 3.60 -12.34 -5.26
CA PHE A 19 2.83 -11.48 -4.38
C PHE A 19 3.77 -10.51 -3.67
N TYR A 20 3.36 -9.26 -3.51
CA TYR A 20 4.15 -8.25 -2.80
C TYR A 20 3.28 -7.27 -2.01
N ILE A 21 3.89 -6.72 -0.97
CA ILE A 21 3.39 -5.56 -0.23
C ILE A 21 4.38 -4.42 -0.47
N LYS A 22 3.88 -3.33 -1.01
CA LYS A 22 4.68 -2.17 -1.38
C LYS A 22 4.23 -0.95 -0.62
N ALA A 23 5.17 -0.29 0.05
CA ALA A 23 4.99 0.99 0.69
C ALA A 23 5.57 2.11 -0.18
N ASN A 24 4.85 3.21 -0.29
CA ASN A 24 5.28 4.40 -1.00
C ASN A 24 5.17 5.60 -0.07
N SER A 25 6.10 6.53 -0.24
CA SER A 25 6.12 7.79 0.50
C SER A 25 6.43 8.96 -0.40
N ASP A 26 5.94 10.13 -0.03
CA ASP A 26 6.31 11.39 -0.65
C ASP A 26 6.42 12.46 0.45
N ARG A 27 7.63 12.95 0.71
CA ARG A 27 7.91 13.94 1.75
C ARG A 27 7.71 15.38 1.30
N LYS A 28 7.52 15.61 -0.01
CA LYS A 28 7.26 16.95 -0.51
C LYS A 28 5.93 17.45 0.03
N TRP A 29 5.94 18.65 0.64
CA TRP A 29 4.70 19.28 1.07
C TRP A 29 3.86 19.67 -0.14
N LEU A 30 2.66 19.17 -0.20
CA LEU A 30 1.74 19.41 -1.29
C LEU A 30 0.58 20.30 -0.81
N THR A 31 0.68 21.58 -1.09
CA THR A 31 -0.37 22.55 -0.80
C THR A 31 -1.41 22.65 -1.92
N ASP A 32 -1.04 22.24 -3.13
CA ASP A 32 -1.89 22.34 -4.32
C ASP A 32 -2.18 20.96 -4.91
N LYS A 33 -3.45 20.75 -5.26
CA LYS A 33 -3.91 19.55 -5.96
C LYS A 33 -3.24 19.35 -7.33
N THR A 34 -2.72 20.40 -7.95
CA THR A 34 -1.99 20.34 -9.22
C THR A 34 -0.58 19.78 -9.05
N ASP A 35 0.05 19.96 -7.90
CA ASP A 35 1.37 19.43 -7.55
C ASP A 35 1.31 17.95 -7.12
N ARG A 36 0.17 17.50 -6.67
CA ARG A 36 -0.07 16.08 -6.48
C ARG A 36 0.13 15.45 -7.84
N CYS A 37 0.95 14.43 -7.91
CA CYS A 37 0.99 13.62 -9.12
C CYS A 37 -0.44 13.40 -9.54
N ASN A 38 -0.96 14.33 -10.31
CA ASN A 38 -2.29 14.30 -10.84
C ASN A 38 -2.32 13.08 -11.73
N VAL A 39 -2.67 12.02 -11.10
CA VAL A 39 -3.02 10.81 -11.81
C VAL A 39 -4.39 11.09 -12.40
N ASN A 40 -4.38 11.92 -13.43
CA ASN A 40 -5.45 11.84 -14.39
C ASN A 40 -5.06 10.70 -15.33
N PRO A 41 -5.73 9.54 -15.26
CA PRO A 41 -5.40 8.40 -16.11
C PRO A 41 -5.51 8.70 -17.61
N ASP A 42 -6.19 9.77 -17.98
CA ASP A 42 -6.39 10.16 -19.38
C ASP A 42 -5.25 11.01 -19.97
N LYS A 43 -4.25 11.35 -19.18
CA LYS A 43 -3.09 12.13 -19.67
C LYS A 43 -1.83 11.27 -19.71
N ALA A 44 -1.30 11.04 -20.90
CA ALA A 44 -0.07 10.29 -21.16
C ALA A 44 1.18 10.79 -20.38
N GLU A 45 1.15 12.01 -19.89
CA GLU A 45 2.20 12.60 -19.05
C GLU A 45 2.37 11.93 -17.68
N ILE A 46 1.36 11.23 -17.23
CA ILE A 46 1.32 10.53 -15.93
C ILE A 46 2.24 9.33 -15.89
N MET A 47 2.56 8.77 -17.03
CA MET A 47 3.42 7.59 -17.16
C MET A 47 4.91 7.92 -17.10
N LYS A 48 5.29 9.18 -16.97
CA LYS A 48 6.69 9.53 -16.74
C LYS A 48 7.07 9.07 -15.34
N PRO A 49 8.15 8.27 -15.20
CA PRO A 49 8.65 7.92 -13.89
C PRO A 49 8.94 9.21 -13.13
N VAL A 50 8.24 9.43 -12.03
CA VAL A 50 8.44 10.61 -11.21
C VAL A 50 9.75 10.39 -10.45
N THR A 51 10.84 10.84 -11.03
CA THR A 51 12.16 10.87 -10.43
C THR A 51 12.26 12.05 -9.46
N SER A 52 11.42 12.05 -8.44
CA SER A 52 11.53 13.03 -7.37
C SER A 52 12.42 12.45 -6.28
N THR A 53 13.41 13.23 -5.85
CA THR A 53 14.25 12.92 -4.67
C THR A 53 13.44 12.85 -3.38
N TYR A 54 12.20 13.29 -3.40
CA TYR A 54 11.27 13.28 -2.28
C TYR A 54 10.48 11.98 -2.14
N LYS A 55 10.44 11.17 -3.19
CA LYS A 55 9.66 9.94 -3.22
C LYS A 55 10.52 8.73 -2.88
N ALA A 56 9.97 7.84 -2.09
CA ALA A 56 10.55 6.53 -1.85
C ALA A 56 9.51 5.43 -2.09
N SER A 57 10.00 4.27 -2.49
CA SER A 57 9.17 3.10 -2.74
C SER A 57 9.93 1.87 -2.26
N THR A 58 9.33 1.13 -1.34
CA THR A 58 9.94 -0.02 -0.68
C THR A 58 9.02 -1.23 -0.80
N ILE A 59 9.59 -2.37 -1.13
CA ILE A 59 8.89 -3.65 -1.04
C ILE A 59 9.08 -4.17 0.38
N ALA A 60 8.06 -4.04 1.22
CA ALA A 60 8.06 -4.51 2.59
C ALA A 60 7.95 -6.04 2.69
N TYR A 61 7.31 -6.66 1.71
CA TYR A 61 7.18 -8.12 1.65
C TYR A 61 7.10 -8.61 0.21
N LYS A 62 7.66 -9.80 -0.03
CA LYS A 62 7.60 -10.47 -1.32
C LYS A 62 7.62 -11.98 -1.13
N MET A 63 6.73 -12.70 -1.82
CA MET A 63 6.75 -14.16 -1.86
C MET A 63 6.42 -14.67 -3.28
N PRO A 64 6.96 -15.83 -3.70
CA PRO A 64 6.58 -16.43 -4.98
C PRO A 64 5.08 -16.69 -5.04
N PHE A 65 4.47 -16.46 -6.20
CA PHE A 65 3.04 -16.69 -6.40
C PHE A 65 2.64 -18.15 -6.14
N ASP A 66 3.52 -19.11 -6.45
CA ASP A 66 3.26 -20.53 -6.18
C ASP A 66 3.20 -20.89 -4.70
N SER A 67 3.83 -20.05 -3.85
CA SER A 67 3.78 -20.16 -2.39
C SER A 67 2.62 -19.40 -1.75
N PHE A 68 1.92 -18.57 -2.54
CA PHE A 68 0.78 -17.82 -2.05
C PHE A 68 -0.43 -18.76 -1.86
N PRO A 69 -1.15 -18.66 -0.72
CA PRO A 69 -2.32 -19.51 -0.48
C PRO A 69 -3.36 -19.34 -1.59
N LYS A 70 -3.92 -20.47 -2.05
CA LYS A 70 -4.92 -20.53 -3.12
C LYS A 70 -6.15 -21.30 -2.64
N ASP A 71 -7.27 -21.06 -3.27
CA ASP A 71 -8.54 -21.77 -3.01
C ASP A 71 -9.01 -21.69 -1.54
N CYS A 72 -8.64 -20.61 -0.85
CA CYS A 72 -9.04 -20.35 0.52
C CYS A 72 -9.22 -18.86 0.78
N TRP A 73 -9.97 -18.52 1.83
CA TRP A 73 -10.03 -17.15 2.32
C TRP A 73 -8.70 -16.76 2.98
N ILE A 74 -8.21 -15.58 2.64
CA ILE A 74 -7.00 -15.02 3.22
C ILE A 74 -7.39 -13.72 3.92
N THR A 75 -7.08 -13.65 5.20
CA THR A 75 -7.28 -12.45 6.00
C THR A 75 -5.95 -11.74 6.19
N PHE A 76 -5.94 -10.45 5.93
CA PHE A 76 -4.83 -9.58 6.26
C PHE A 76 -5.23 -8.65 7.40
N ARG A 77 -4.48 -8.70 8.49
CA ARG A 77 -4.49 -7.65 9.50
C ARG A 77 -3.31 -6.74 9.24
N VAL A 78 -3.59 -5.45 9.08
CA VAL A 78 -2.59 -4.43 8.75
C VAL A 78 -2.66 -3.33 9.78
N ASP A 79 -1.57 -3.12 10.51
CA ASP A 79 -1.43 -2.01 11.44
C ASP A 79 -0.39 -1.03 10.86
N ILE A 80 -0.77 0.24 10.75
CA ILE A 80 0.06 1.29 10.15
C ILE A 80 0.18 2.47 11.10
N ASP A 81 1.41 2.91 11.34
CA ASP A 81 1.71 4.25 11.80
C ASP A 81 2.31 5.00 10.60
N TRP A 82 1.68 6.08 10.20
CA TRP A 82 2.14 6.87 9.05
C TRP A 82 3.43 7.63 9.36
N THR A 83 4.29 7.80 8.37
CA THR A 83 5.48 8.66 8.51
C THR A 83 5.05 10.09 8.84
N LEU A 84 5.66 10.65 9.87
CA LEU A 84 5.46 12.04 10.23
C LEU A 84 6.50 12.90 9.53
N TYR A 85 6.03 13.88 8.77
CA TYR A 85 6.87 14.81 8.02
C TYR A 85 6.77 16.22 8.58
N GLY A 86 7.86 16.98 8.47
CA GLY A 86 7.86 18.43 8.70
C GLY A 86 7.46 19.18 7.43
N LYS A 87 6.54 20.15 7.57
CA LYS A 87 6.02 20.93 6.44
C LYS A 87 7.11 21.80 5.80
N GLU A 88 7.80 22.60 6.61
CA GLU A 88 8.70 23.64 6.11
C GLU A 88 9.98 23.10 5.45
N LYS A 89 10.48 21.97 5.91
CA LYS A 89 11.75 21.41 5.46
C LYS A 89 11.60 20.08 4.72
N GLU A 90 10.38 19.61 4.57
CA GLU A 90 10.09 18.31 3.96
C GLU A 90 10.93 17.19 4.58
N THR A 91 11.22 17.33 5.88
CA THR A 91 12.03 16.41 6.64
C THR A 91 11.19 15.28 7.21
N ILE A 92 11.81 14.15 7.43
CA ILE A 92 11.19 13.04 8.17
C ILE A 92 11.40 13.31 9.66
N LEU A 93 10.29 13.55 10.37
CA LEU A 93 10.31 13.76 11.83
C LEU A 93 10.26 12.41 12.57
N LYS A 94 9.50 11.46 12.03
CA LYS A 94 9.39 10.10 12.57
C LYS A 94 9.09 9.16 11.41
N PRO A 95 9.82 8.04 11.26
CA PRO A 95 9.46 7.01 10.29
C PRO A 95 8.11 6.39 10.67
N GLY A 96 7.42 5.85 9.67
CA GLY A 96 6.23 5.06 9.87
C GLY A 96 6.57 3.66 10.38
N LEU A 97 5.55 2.95 10.85
CA LEU A 97 5.63 1.52 11.19
C LEU A 97 4.61 0.75 10.37
N LEU A 98 5.00 -0.38 9.87
CA LEU A 98 4.13 -1.31 9.18
C LEU A 98 4.21 -2.69 9.85
N ASP A 99 3.05 -3.21 10.23
CA ASP A 99 2.87 -4.55 10.77
C ASP A 99 1.80 -5.28 9.97
N VAL A 100 2.12 -6.47 9.45
CA VAL A 100 1.17 -7.23 8.64
C VAL A 100 1.15 -8.70 9.05
N ILE A 101 -0.02 -9.16 9.40
CA ILE A 101 -0.30 -10.57 9.67
C ILE A 101 -1.21 -11.11 8.57
N MET A 102 -0.82 -12.21 7.97
CA MET A 102 -1.63 -12.96 7.02
C MET A 102 -2.10 -14.26 7.67
N SER A 103 -3.40 -14.53 7.62
CA SER A 103 -3.98 -15.80 8.09
C SER A 103 -4.88 -16.42 7.05
N TYR A 104 -4.91 -17.75 7.02
CA TYR A 104 -5.72 -18.55 6.10
C TYR A 104 -5.91 -19.97 6.63
N GLN A 105 -6.86 -20.71 6.05
CA GLN A 105 -7.09 -22.10 6.38
C GLN A 105 -6.30 -23.00 5.42
N GLN A 106 -5.58 -23.98 5.97
CA GLN A 106 -4.88 -25.00 5.20
C GLN A 106 -5.07 -26.37 5.87
N ALA A 107 -5.62 -27.32 5.12
CA ALA A 107 -5.92 -28.67 5.63
C ALA A 107 -6.72 -28.66 6.94
N GLY A 108 -7.73 -27.76 7.05
CA GLY A 108 -8.60 -27.64 8.23
C GLY A 108 -7.95 -26.97 9.45
N LYS A 109 -6.74 -26.42 9.30
CA LYS A 109 -6.03 -25.70 10.37
C LYS A 109 -5.81 -24.26 9.97
N GLU A 110 -5.93 -23.36 10.93
CA GLU A 110 -5.53 -21.98 10.75
C GLU A 110 -4.00 -21.87 10.68
N VAL A 111 -3.55 -21.22 9.63
CA VAL A 111 -2.15 -20.82 9.46
C VAL A 111 -2.09 -19.31 9.63
N LYS A 112 -1.25 -18.84 10.55
CA LYS A 112 -1.03 -17.42 10.80
C LYS A 112 0.45 -17.09 10.61
N LYS A 113 0.73 -16.13 9.75
CA LYS A 113 2.09 -15.69 9.42
C LYS A 113 2.24 -14.20 9.67
N HIS A 114 3.23 -13.82 10.44
CA HIS A 114 3.67 -12.44 10.59
C HIS A 114 4.60 -12.13 9.42
N ILE A 115 4.08 -11.47 8.38
CA ILE A 115 4.79 -11.29 7.12
C ILE A 115 5.54 -9.97 7.02
N VAL A 116 5.12 -8.96 7.79
CA VAL A 116 5.88 -7.74 8.07
C VAL A 116 5.80 -7.51 9.57
N ASN A 117 6.93 -7.44 10.26
CA ASN A 117 6.96 -7.43 11.71
C ASN A 117 7.45 -6.08 12.24
N LYS A 118 6.54 -5.13 12.37
CA LYS A 118 6.78 -3.77 12.89
C LYS A 118 8.02 -3.11 12.28
N GLU A 119 8.13 -3.21 10.96
CA GLU A 119 9.24 -2.59 10.26
C GLU A 119 9.07 -1.08 10.20
N GLU A 120 10.15 -0.37 10.54
CA GLU A 120 10.26 1.05 10.27
C GLU A 120 10.35 1.27 8.76
N ILE A 121 9.42 2.04 8.22
CA ILE A 121 9.29 2.23 6.78
C ILE A 121 8.82 3.64 6.46
N LEU A 122 9.26 4.17 5.33
CA LEU A 122 8.69 5.41 4.83
C LEU A 122 7.38 5.08 4.10
N ILE A 123 6.26 5.53 4.68
CA ILE A 123 4.93 5.26 4.18
C ILE A 123 4.02 6.47 4.37
N GLY A 124 3.32 6.86 3.30
CA GLY A 124 2.42 8.01 3.35
C GLY A 124 2.97 9.26 2.69
N ARG A 125 2.23 10.33 2.76
CA ARG A 125 2.50 11.60 2.11
C ARG A 125 2.54 12.75 3.10
N ASN A 126 3.30 13.78 2.76
CA ASN A 126 3.36 15.03 3.50
C ASN A 126 2.27 16.00 3.00
N ASP A 127 1.04 15.75 3.41
CA ASP A 127 -0.11 16.60 3.12
C ASP A 127 -1.16 16.53 4.25
N GLU A 128 -2.24 17.29 4.12
CA GLU A 128 -3.34 17.32 5.11
C GLU A 128 -4.49 16.38 4.76
N GLU A 129 -4.41 15.64 3.65
CA GLU A 129 -5.47 14.73 3.25
C GLU A 129 -5.35 13.39 3.95
N GLY A 130 -6.49 12.85 4.34
CA GLY A 130 -6.59 11.49 4.88
C GLY A 130 -6.41 10.43 3.80
N TYR A 131 -6.26 9.20 4.24
CA TYR A 131 -6.20 8.04 3.37
C TYR A 131 -7.55 7.33 3.35
N TYR A 132 -7.83 6.64 2.26
CA TYR A 132 -9.00 5.79 2.16
C TYR A 132 -8.63 4.41 1.64
N PHE A 133 -9.40 3.42 2.03
CA PHE A 133 -9.22 2.06 1.54
C PHE A 133 -9.85 1.92 0.16
N LYS A 134 -9.10 1.31 -0.75
CA LYS A 134 -9.58 0.99 -2.09
C LYS A 134 -9.23 -0.45 -2.43
N PHE A 135 -10.19 -1.16 -2.91
CA PHE A 135 -10.01 -2.52 -3.37
C PHE A 135 -10.55 -2.69 -4.80
N GLY A 136 -9.96 -3.62 -5.53
CA GLY A 136 -10.32 -3.87 -6.89
C GLY A 136 -9.22 -4.63 -7.63
N ILE A 137 -9.49 -5.04 -8.87
CA ILE A 137 -8.47 -5.56 -9.76
C ILE A 137 -8.01 -4.44 -10.68
N TYR A 138 -6.76 -4.04 -10.51
CA TYR A 138 -6.08 -3.18 -11.48
C TYR A 138 -5.23 -4.07 -12.38
N ARG A 139 -5.61 -4.14 -13.63
CA ARG A 139 -4.94 -4.97 -14.60
C ARG A 139 -4.36 -4.09 -15.69
N VAL A 140 -3.04 -4.19 -15.86
CA VAL A 140 -2.35 -3.53 -16.95
C VAL A 140 -2.21 -4.52 -18.11
N GLY A 141 -2.62 -4.11 -19.31
CA GLY A 141 -2.43 -4.87 -20.54
C GLY A 141 -3.71 -5.52 -21.10
N ASN A 142 -3.58 -6.07 -22.30
CA ASN A 142 -4.67 -6.64 -23.08
C ASN A 142 -4.91 -8.14 -22.85
N SER A 143 -4.68 -8.64 -21.65
CA SER A 143 -4.93 -10.05 -21.36
C SER A 143 -6.42 -10.35 -21.38
N THR A 144 -6.82 -11.37 -22.12
CA THR A 144 -8.19 -11.86 -22.25
C THR A 144 -8.57 -12.89 -21.19
N ILE A 145 -7.60 -13.34 -20.36
CA ILE A 145 -7.85 -14.34 -19.32
C ILE A 145 -8.67 -13.70 -18.20
N PRO A 146 -9.85 -14.22 -17.86
CA PRO A 146 -10.65 -13.67 -16.76
C PRO A 146 -9.92 -13.85 -15.42
N VAL A 147 -10.05 -12.86 -14.56
CA VAL A 147 -9.59 -12.93 -13.17
C VAL A 147 -10.79 -12.75 -12.27
N LEU A 148 -11.00 -13.71 -11.39
CA LEU A 148 -12.05 -13.68 -10.38
C LEU A 148 -11.43 -13.59 -9.00
N TYR A 149 -12.01 -12.76 -8.16
CA TYR A 149 -11.70 -12.70 -6.74
C TYR A 149 -12.95 -12.36 -5.93
N ASN A 150 -12.97 -12.78 -4.69
CA ASN A 150 -14.01 -12.43 -3.74
C ASN A 150 -13.40 -11.58 -2.64
N LEU A 151 -14.16 -10.62 -2.16
CA LEU A 151 -13.81 -9.78 -1.02
C LEU A 151 -14.91 -9.84 0.01
N ALA A 152 -14.55 -9.88 1.28
CA ALA A 152 -15.47 -9.87 2.40
C ALA A 152 -14.77 -9.34 3.68
N GLY A 153 -15.56 -8.82 4.61
CA GLY A 153 -15.13 -8.56 5.98
C GLY A 153 -14.12 -7.42 6.13
N TYR A 154 -14.32 -6.28 5.44
CA TYR A 154 -13.49 -5.10 5.69
C TYR A 154 -13.89 -4.43 7.00
N GLU A 155 -12.90 -4.20 7.86
CA GLU A 155 -13.02 -3.41 9.09
C GLU A 155 -11.86 -2.43 9.19
N GLU A 156 -12.13 -1.23 9.69
CA GLU A 156 -11.14 -0.19 9.91
C GLU A 156 -11.25 0.34 11.33
N HIS A 157 -10.10 0.45 12.00
CA HIS A 157 -10.00 0.97 13.34
C HIS A 157 -8.90 2.04 13.41
N GLU A 158 -9.27 3.23 13.85
CA GLU A 158 -8.27 4.25 14.17
C GLU A 158 -7.62 3.93 15.52
N LYS A 159 -6.29 3.99 15.56
CA LYS A 159 -5.59 3.97 16.84
C LYS A 159 -5.91 5.28 17.57
N SER A 160 -6.52 5.17 18.76
CA SER A 160 -6.66 6.34 19.61
C SER A 160 -5.27 6.93 19.87
N SER A 161 -5.05 8.15 19.38
CA SER A 161 -3.86 8.92 19.77
C SER A 161 -3.96 9.15 21.27
N GLY A 162 -3.23 8.36 22.05
CA GLY A 162 -3.02 8.64 23.46
C GLY A 162 -2.47 10.06 23.59
N LYS A 163 -3.22 10.94 24.23
CA LYS A 163 -2.79 12.27 24.62
C LYS A 163 -1.69 12.16 25.65
#